data_fad4049d9479379c837fba3c72a4ad8c
#
_entry.id   fad4049d9479379c837fba3c72a4ad8c
#
_cell.length_a   1.000
_cell.length_b   1.000
_cell.length_c   1.000
_cell.angle_alpha   90.00
_cell.angle_beta   90.00
_cell.angle_gamma   90.00
#
_symmetry.space_group_name_H-M   'P 1'
#
loop_
_entity.id
_entity.type
_entity.pdbx_description
1 polymer ?
#
loop_
_entity_poly.entity_id
_entity_poly.type
_entity_poly.pdbx_seq_one_letter_code
_entity_poly.pdbx_strand_id
1 'polypeptide(L)'
;KSVLIGLQADSFRHPLDLEATRSLKQFPGLDLLVRSLLGALGEKFFYLENISSSVLVSDRQLPEYYQLLVDAAQILDVDCPQLYIRQNPIPNAYTFAMRGRQPFIMIHTSLLDLLTLEETQAVIAHELGHLKCEHGVYLTLANLITLAADRIPSWGGIMAQSLRSQMLEWVRCAEFSCDRAALLVAQDPRVVMSVLMKLTG
;
A
#
# COMPACT_ATOMS: atom_id res chain seq x y z
N LYS A 1 14.83 -18.59 -0.08
CA LYS A 1 14.98 -17.22 0.40
C LYS A 1 15.16 -17.20 1.92
N SER A 2 15.96 -16.27 2.44
CA SER A 2 16.22 -16.15 3.87
C SER A 2 15.06 -15.42 4.57
N VAL A 3 14.63 -15.94 5.73
CA VAL A 3 13.60 -15.29 6.59
C VAL A 3 14.31 -14.31 7.52
N LEU A 4 13.76 -13.13 7.70
CA LEU A 4 14.33 -12.04 8.48
C LEU A 4 13.63 -11.91 9.84
N ILE A 5 13.90 -12.87 10.74
CA ILE A 5 13.24 -12.95 12.05
C ILE A 5 13.52 -11.67 12.86
N GLY A 6 12.45 -11.06 13.42
CA GLY A 6 12.52 -9.84 14.21
C GLY A 6 12.82 -8.59 13.40
N LEU A 7 12.59 -8.60 12.09
CA LEU A 7 12.80 -7.44 11.24
C LEU A 7 11.95 -6.25 11.73
N GLN A 8 12.61 -5.18 12.10
CA GLN A 8 11.95 -3.93 12.46
C GLN A 8 11.81 -3.02 11.23
N ALA A 9 10.72 -2.26 11.14
CA ALA A 9 10.51 -1.31 10.04
C ALA A 9 11.70 -0.33 9.91
N ASP A 10 12.20 0.19 11.01
CA ASP A 10 13.31 1.14 11.05
C ASP A 10 14.63 0.57 10.48
N SER A 11 14.77 -0.76 10.43
CA SER A 11 15.99 -1.40 9.89
C SER A 11 16.12 -1.26 8.36
N PHE A 12 15.01 -1.11 7.64
CA PHE A 12 15.02 -0.96 6.19
C PHE A 12 14.34 0.32 5.69
N ARG A 13 13.55 0.99 6.55
CA ARG A 13 12.83 2.21 6.21
C ARG A 13 13.76 3.27 5.64
N HIS A 14 13.35 3.91 4.54
CA HIS A 14 14.16 4.94 3.91
C HIS A 14 14.18 6.20 4.78
N PRO A 15 15.35 6.88 4.97
CA PRO A 15 15.44 8.08 5.79
C PRO A 15 14.48 9.20 5.37
N LEU A 16 14.27 9.39 4.05
CA LEU A 16 13.33 10.38 3.53
C LEU A 16 11.87 10.06 3.92
N ASP A 17 11.47 8.78 3.93
CA ASP A 17 10.15 8.38 4.41
C ASP A 17 9.98 8.70 5.90
N LEU A 18 10.98 8.40 6.71
CA LEU A 18 10.93 8.70 8.15
C LEU A 18 10.79 10.21 8.41
N GLU A 19 11.55 11.03 7.68
CA GLU A 19 11.49 12.48 7.77
C GLU A 19 10.14 13.03 7.27
N ALA A 20 9.68 12.59 6.10
CA ALA A 20 8.41 13.00 5.53
C ALA A 20 7.23 12.60 6.41
N THR A 21 7.27 11.41 7.02
CA THR A 21 6.25 10.95 7.98
C THR A 21 6.22 11.82 9.24
N ARG A 22 7.38 12.22 9.76
CA ARG A 22 7.46 13.14 10.90
C ARG A 22 6.87 14.51 10.57
N SER A 23 7.23 15.05 9.41
CA SER A 23 6.73 16.33 8.92
C SER A 23 5.21 16.30 8.72
N LEU A 24 4.68 15.22 8.13
CA LEU A 24 3.25 15.05 7.93
C LEU A 24 2.48 14.97 9.26
N LYS A 25 3.00 14.24 10.24
CA LYS A 25 2.40 14.14 11.59
C LYS A 25 2.32 15.49 12.32
N GLN A 26 3.19 16.44 11.98
CA GLN A 26 3.21 17.78 12.55
C GLN A 26 2.26 18.75 11.83
N PHE A 27 1.63 18.34 10.73
CA PHE A 27 0.73 19.22 9.98
C PHE A 27 -0.50 19.59 10.82
N PRO A 28 -0.78 20.90 11.02
CA PRO A 28 -1.89 21.35 11.86
C PRO A 28 -3.24 20.84 11.35
N GLY A 29 -4.01 20.21 12.24
CA GLY A 29 -5.34 19.69 11.91
C GLY A 29 -5.39 18.35 11.16
N LEU A 30 -4.23 17.72 10.88
CA LEU A 30 -4.21 16.42 10.21
C LEU A 30 -5.01 15.36 10.97
N ASP A 31 -4.85 15.27 12.29
CA ASP A 31 -5.59 14.31 13.12
C ASP A 31 -7.12 14.52 13.07
N LEU A 32 -7.55 15.77 13.03
CA LEU A 32 -8.97 16.11 12.90
C LEU A 32 -9.48 15.69 11.51
N LEU A 33 -8.70 15.96 10.48
CA LEU A 33 -9.01 15.59 9.09
C LEU A 33 -9.10 14.06 8.93
N VAL A 34 -8.15 13.32 9.49
CA VAL A 34 -8.14 11.85 9.51
C VAL A 34 -9.40 11.32 10.19
N ARG A 35 -9.75 11.85 11.37
CA ARG A 35 -10.96 11.42 12.10
C ARG A 35 -12.25 11.76 11.37
N SER A 36 -12.33 12.91 10.69
CA SER A 36 -13.54 13.35 9.98
C SER A 36 -13.75 12.61 8.66
N LEU A 37 -12.69 12.34 7.91
CA LEU A 37 -12.76 11.66 6.61
C LEU A 37 -12.82 10.14 6.73
N LEU A 38 -12.13 9.57 7.72
CA LEU A 38 -12.11 8.13 7.99
C LEU A 38 -13.14 7.70 9.04
N GLY A 39 -14.20 8.51 9.26
CA GLY A 39 -15.27 8.17 10.20
C GLY A 39 -16.04 6.91 9.76
N ALA A 40 -16.67 6.25 10.74
CA ALA A 40 -17.20 4.89 10.66
C ALA A 40 -18.10 4.52 9.45
N LEU A 41 -18.71 5.50 8.81
CA LEU A 41 -19.58 5.29 7.62
C LEU A 41 -18.79 5.24 6.32
N GLY A 42 -17.80 6.12 6.15
CA GLY A 42 -16.95 6.14 4.95
C GLY A 42 -16.11 4.87 4.84
N GLU A 43 -15.53 4.42 5.94
CA GLU A 43 -14.72 3.21 6.00
C GLU A 43 -15.49 1.96 5.59
N LYS A 44 -16.73 1.79 6.07
CA LYS A 44 -17.57 0.63 5.71
C LYS A 44 -17.92 0.62 4.24
N PHE A 45 -18.24 1.77 3.67
CA PHE A 45 -18.61 1.90 2.26
C PHE A 45 -17.42 1.55 1.36
N PHE A 46 -16.25 2.12 1.61
CA PHE A 46 -15.03 1.84 0.85
C PHE A 46 -14.60 0.37 0.97
N TYR A 47 -14.70 -0.22 2.15
CA TYR A 47 -14.39 -1.62 2.35
C TYR A 47 -15.32 -2.51 1.51
N LEU A 48 -16.64 -2.31 1.62
CA LEU A 48 -17.62 -3.11 0.87
C LEU A 48 -17.49 -2.93 -0.64
N GLU A 49 -17.26 -1.73 -1.12
CA GLU A 49 -17.06 -1.45 -2.54
C GLU A 49 -15.82 -2.19 -3.08
N ASN A 50 -14.74 -2.22 -2.32
CA ASN A 50 -13.52 -2.90 -2.74
C ASN A 50 -13.65 -4.42 -2.77
N ILE A 51 -14.31 -5.04 -1.79
CA ILE A 51 -14.37 -6.51 -1.71
C ILE A 51 -15.55 -7.11 -2.48
N SER A 52 -16.63 -6.36 -2.75
CA SER A 52 -17.86 -6.89 -3.34
C SER A 52 -17.68 -7.47 -4.76
N SER A 53 -16.69 -7.00 -5.49
CA SER A 53 -16.37 -7.44 -6.86
C SER A 53 -15.00 -8.12 -6.97
N SER A 54 -14.52 -8.69 -5.87
CA SER A 54 -13.17 -9.25 -5.78
C SER A 54 -13.21 -10.69 -5.26
N VAL A 55 -12.20 -11.45 -5.60
CA VAL A 55 -12.01 -12.84 -5.16
C VAL A 55 -11.02 -12.88 -4.02
N LEU A 56 -11.42 -13.43 -2.87
CA LEU A 56 -10.51 -13.65 -1.74
C LEU A 56 -9.54 -14.78 -2.07
N VAL A 57 -8.24 -14.52 -1.93
CA VAL A 57 -7.18 -15.52 -2.09
C VAL A 57 -7.00 -16.31 -0.79
N SER A 58 -6.93 -17.62 -0.90
CA SER A 58 -6.75 -18.53 0.24
C SER A 58 -6.01 -19.81 -0.19
N ASP A 59 -5.71 -20.67 0.77
CA ASP A 59 -5.12 -22.00 0.54
C ASP A 59 -5.98 -22.91 -0.37
N ARG A 60 -7.29 -22.65 -0.43
CA ARG A 60 -8.25 -23.40 -1.28
C ARG A 60 -8.62 -22.67 -2.56
N GLN A 61 -8.37 -21.38 -2.62
CA GLN A 61 -8.73 -20.51 -3.74
C GLN A 61 -7.51 -19.70 -4.17
N LEU A 62 -6.96 -20.04 -5.33
CA LEU A 62 -5.73 -19.44 -5.86
C LEU A 62 -4.52 -19.71 -4.93
N PRO A 63 -4.24 -20.98 -4.56
CA PRO A 63 -3.24 -21.35 -3.56
C PRO A 63 -1.83 -20.86 -3.91
N GLU A 64 -1.52 -20.73 -5.18
CA GLU A 64 -0.23 -20.23 -5.66
C GLU A 64 0.02 -18.79 -5.19
N TYR A 65 -0.94 -17.90 -5.38
CA TYR A 65 -0.83 -16.51 -4.92
C TYR A 65 -0.90 -16.40 -3.39
N TYR A 66 -1.67 -17.27 -2.75
CA TYR A 66 -1.70 -17.36 -1.29
C TYR A 66 -0.33 -17.69 -0.72
N GLN A 67 0.38 -18.65 -1.31
CA GLN A 67 1.72 -19.02 -0.87
C GLN A 67 2.73 -17.89 -1.06
N LEU A 68 2.65 -17.13 -2.18
CA LEU A 68 3.49 -15.95 -2.38
C LEU A 68 3.31 -14.91 -1.27
N LEU A 69 2.05 -14.68 -0.85
CA LEU A 69 1.75 -13.78 0.26
C LEU A 69 2.30 -14.27 1.60
N VAL A 70 2.06 -15.56 1.93
CA VAL A 70 2.51 -16.15 3.20
C VAL A 70 4.04 -16.11 3.30
N ASP A 71 4.73 -16.49 2.24
CA ASP A 71 6.21 -16.46 2.20
C ASP A 71 6.76 -15.04 2.35
N ALA A 72 6.13 -14.07 1.66
CA ALA A 72 6.54 -12.67 1.76
C ALA A 72 6.30 -12.10 3.16
N ALA A 73 5.13 -12.38 3.76
CA ALA A 73 4.80 -11.96 5.11
C ALA A 73 5.76 -12.56 6.16
N GLN A 74 6.11 -13.84 5.99
CA GLN A 74 7.07 -14.52 6.86
C GLN A 74 8.49 -13.92 6.72
N ILE A 75 8.94 -13.59 5.51
CA ILE A 75 10.24 -12.96 5.28
C ILE A 75 10.32 -11.59 5.94
N LEU A 76 9.27 -10.78 5.83
CA LEU A 76 9.21 -9.44 6.41
C LEU A 76 8.81 -9.40 7.88
N ASP A 77 8.50 -10.55 8.49
CA ASP A 77 8.01 -10.65 9.86
C ASP A 77 6.83 -9.68 10.11
N VAL A 78 5.78 -9.86 9.32
CA VAL A 78 4.53 -9.06 9.38
C VAL A 78 3.32 -9.99 9.42
N ASP A 79 2.27 -9.59 10.15
CA ASP A 79 1.01 -10.33 10.15
C ASP A 79 0.44 -10.42 8.74
N CYS A 80 0.04 -11.63 8.34
CA CYS A 80 -0.46 -11.88 7.00
C CYS A 80 -1.82 -11.18 6.80
N PRO A 81 -1.93 -10.19 5.90
CA PRO A 81 -3.19 -9.54 5.58
C PRO A 81 -4.08 -10.44 4.71
N GLN A 82 -5.31 -10.01 4.45
CA GLN A 82 -6.10 -10.61 3.40
C GLN A 82 -5.58 -10.17 2.02
N LEU A 83 -5.65 -11.07 1.03
CA LEU A 83 -5.33 -10.77 -0.36
C LEU A 83 -6.58 -10.97 -1.20
N TYR A 84 -6.91 -9.96 -2.01
CA TYR A 84 -8.00 -10.00 -2.96
C TYR A 84 -7.49 -9.78 -4.38
N ILE A 85 -8.11 -10.45 -5.34
CA ILE A 85 -7.88 -10.23 -6.77
C ILE A 85 -9.17 -9.68 -7.38
N ARG A 86 -9.05 -8.59 -8.13
CA ARG A 86 -10.16 -7.91 -8.79
C ARG A 86 -9.94 -7.87 -10.28
N GLN A 87 -10.99 -8.19 -11.05
CA GLN A 87 -10.94 -8.00 -12.49
C GLN A 87 -10.91 -6.52 -12.83
N ASN A 88 -9.81 -6.08 -13.43
CA ASN A 88 -9.63 -4.70 -13.88
C ASN A 88 -8.59 -4.68 -15.02
N PRO A 89 -8.85 -3.95 -16.13
CA PRO A 89 -7.92 -3.84 -17.27
C PRO A 89 -6.71 -2.95 -17.00
N ILE A 90 -6.71 -2.15 -15.94
CA ILE A 90 -5.60 -1.26 -15.58
C ILE A 90 -4.72 -1.99 -14.56
N PRO A 91 -3.44 -2.27 -14.87
CA PRO A 91 -2.52 -2.90 -13.94
C PRO A 91 -2.35 -2.06 -12.68
N ASN A 92 -2.66 -2.63 -11.52
CA ASN A 92 -2.51 -1.95 -10.24
C ASN A 92 -2.48 -2.95 -9.08
N ALA A 93 -1.81 -2.57 -8.00
CA ALA A 93 -1.94 -3.16 -6.68
C ALA A 93 -2.03 -2.04 -5.65
N TYR A 94 -2.67 -2.29 -4.53
CA TYR A 94 -2.73 -1.33 -3.42
C TYR A 94 -3.08 -2.00 -2.10
N THR A 95 -2.60 -1.39 -1.04
CA THR A 95 -2.89 -1.77 0.33
C THR A 95 -3.97 -0.88 0.92
N PHE A 96 -4.91 -1.49 1.62
CA PHE A 96 -5.93 -0.79 2.37
C PHE A 96 -5.87 -1.20 3.84
N ALA A 97 -5.65 -0.22 4.73
CA ALA A 97 -5.61 -0.43 6.16
C ALA A 97 -6.54 0.54 6.87
N MET A 98 -7.35 0.01 7.78
CA MET A 98 -8.28 0.78 8.59
C MET A 98 -8.11 0.43 10.07
N ARG A 99 -8.44 1.38 10.95
CA ARG A 99 -8.41 1.14 12.39
C ARG A 99 -9.44 0.09 12.78
N GLY A 100 -8.98 -0.96 13.50
CA GLY A 100 -9.86 -2.00 14.05
C GLY A 100 -10.36 -3.03 13.04
N ARG A 101 -9.81 -3.07 11.82
CA ARG A 101 -10.08 -4.12 10.83
C ARG A 101 -8.79 -4.73 10.33
N GLN A 102 -8.89 -5.99 9.88
CA GLN A 102 -7.77 -6.64 9.22
C GLN A 102 -7.45 -5.91 7.91
N PRO A 103 -6.19 -5.52 7.69
CA PRO A 103 -5.79 -4.90 6.43
C PRO A 103 -5.91 -5.89 5.27
N PHE A 104 -6.02 -5.38 4.06
CA PHE A 104 -5.99 -6.21 2.86
C PHE A 104 -5.13 -5.59 1.77
N ILE A 105 -4.64 -6.46 0.90
CA ILE A 105 -3.99 -6.12 -0.36
C ILE A 105 -4.95 -6.45 -1.49
N MET A 106 -5.09 -5.54 -2.45
CA MET A 106 -5.82 -5.74 -3.69
C MET A 106 -4.86 -5.80 -4.86
N ILE A 107 -5.04 -6.79 -5.74
CA ILE A 107 -4.28 -6.91 -7.00
C ILE A 107 -5.26 -7.01 -8.16
N HIS A 108 -5.01 -6.27 -9.22
CA HIS A 108 -5.79 -6.35 -10.45
C HIS A 108 -5.30 -7.49 -11.34
N THR A 109 -6.24 -8.17 -12.02
CA THR A 109 -5.93 -9.29 -12.92
C THR A 109 -4.93 -8.92 -14.01
N SER A 110 -5.04 -7.72 -14.60
CA SER A 110 -4.11 -7.24 -15.62
C SER A 110 -2.66 -7.12 -15.13
N LEU A 111 -2.45 -6.91 -13.82
CA LEU A 111 -1.12 -6.92 -13.23
C LEU A 111 -0.57 -8.35 -13.15
N LEU A 112 -1.42 -9.33 -12.79
CA LEU A 112 -1.03 -10.75 -12.77
C LEU A 112 -0.71 -11.29 -14.17
N ASP A 113 -1.42 -10.79 -15.20
CA ASP A 113 -1.15 -11.16 -16.60
C ASP A 113 0.20 -10.58 -17.10
N LEU A 114 0.63 -9.46 -16.54
CA LEU A 114 1.87 -8.77 -16.90
C LEU A 114 3.12 -9.37 -16.23
N LEU A 115 2.96 -9.88 -15.03
CA LEU A 115 4.06 -10.27 -14.13
C LEU A 115 4.24 -11.78 -14.04
N THR A 116 5.49 -12.20 -13.82
CA THR A 116 5.78 -13.58 -13.38
C THR A 116 5.41 -13.74 -11.90
N LEU A 117 5.38 -14.98 -11.41
CA LEU A 117 5.11 -15.24 -9.99
C LEU A 117 6.13 -14.59 -9.05
N GLU A 118 7.41 -14.58 -9.42
CA GLU A 118 8.45 -13.94 -8.62
C GLU A 118 8.27 -12.42 -8.59
N GLU A 119 7.90 -11.82 -9.71
CA GLU A 119 7.58 -10.40 -9.82
C GLU A 119 6.31 -10.04 -9.04
N THR A 120 5.29 -10.91 -9.12
CA THR A 120 4.06 -10.76 -8.32
C THR A 120 4.37 -10.82 -6.83
N GLN A 121 5.27 -11.71 -6.39
CA GLN A 121 5.71 -11.75 -4.99
C GLN A 121 6.43 -10.46 -4.59
N ALA A 122 7.23 -9.88 -5.47
CA ALA A 122 7.88 -8.59 -5.20
C ALA A 122 6.86 -7.45 -5.04
N VAL A 123 5.79 -7.42 -5.84
CA VAL A 123 4.67 -6.47 -5.68
C VAL A 123 3.93 -6.70 -4.37
N ILE A 124 3.60 -7.95 -4.02
CA ILE A 124 2.99 -8.28 -2.72
C ILE A 124 3.87 -7.80 -1.57
N ALA A 125 5.18 -7.98 -1.68
CA ALA A 125 6.14 -7.53 -0.67
C ALA A 125 6.22 -6.00 -0.56
N HIS A 126 6.11 -5.28 -1.69
CA HIS A 126 5.99 -3.82 -1.70
C HIS A 126 4.75 -3.38 -0.90
N GLU A 127 3.60 -3.99 -1.16
CA GLU A 127 2.36 -3.69 -0.44
C GLU A 127 2.45 -4.04 1.06
N LEU A 128 3.10 -5.15 1.40
CA LEU A 128 3.41 -5.49 2.80
C LEU A 128 4.35 -4.46 3.46
N GLY A 129 5.22 -3.84 2.68
CA GLY A 129 6.07 -2.74 3.13
C GLY A 129 5.25 -1.55 3.67
N HIS A 130 4.15 -1.21 3.00
CA HIS A 130 3.23 -0.18 3.49
C HIS A 130 2.61 -0.54 4.85
N LEU A 131 2.27 -1.81 5.05
CA LEU A 131 1.74 -2.29 6.34
C LEU A 131 2.82 -2.26 7.43
N LYS A 132 4.01 -2.78 7.13
CA LYS A 132 5.14 -2.83 8.07
C LYS A 132 5.59 -1.46 8.52
N CYS A 133 5.56 -0.46 7.63
CA CYS A 133 5.94 0.93 7.91
C CYS A 133 4.75 1.79 8.40
N GLU A 134 3.58 1.20 8.64
CA GLU A 134 2.37 1.88 9.13
C GLU A 134 1.88 3.02 8.22
N HIS A 135 2.04 2.88 6.91
CA HIS A 135 1.62 3.89 5.93
C HIS A 135 0.10 3.93 5.68
N GLY A 136 -0.64 2.86 6.03
CA GLY A 136 -2.01 2.61 5.57
C GLY A 136 -3.00 3.75 5.81
N VAL A 137 -3.01 4.36 6.99
CA VAL A 137 -3.92 5.47 7.32
C VAL A 137 -3.63 6.70 6.45
N TYR A 138 -2.36 7.02 6.23
CA TYR A 138 -1.95 8.19 5.43
C TYR A 138 -2.15 7.96 3.93
N LEU A 139 -1.98 6.72 3.44
CA LEU A 139 -2.31 6.35 2.05
C LEU A 139 -3.81 6.50 1.78
N THR A 140 -4.64 6.01 2.69
CA THR A 140 -6.10 6.17 2.59
C THR A 140 -6.48 7.66 2.57
N LEU A 141 -5.86 8.47 3.43
CA LEU A 141 -6.06 9.91 3.46
C LEU A 141 -5.61 10.57 2.14
N ALA A 142 -4.44 10.22 1.61
CA ALA A 142 -3.92 10.73 0.35
C ALA A 142 -4.88 10.46 -0.83
N ASN A 143 -5.40 9.23 -0.89
CA ASN A 143 -6.38 8.82 -1.90
C ASN A 143 -7.68 9.61 -1.77
N LEU A 144 -8.20 9.81 -0.54
CA LEU A 144 -9.41 10.60 -0.29
C LEU A 144 -9.23 12.07 -0.65
N ILE A 145 -8.09 12.67 -0.32
CA ILE A 145 -7.78 14.06 -0.67
C ILE A 145 -7.71 14.21 -2.20
N THR A 146 -7.11 13.27 -2.90
CA THR A 146 -7.02 13.28 -4.36
C THR A 146 -8.42 13.19 -4.99
N LEU A 147 -9.27 12.28 -4.53
CA LEU A 147 -10.64 12.12 -5.00
C LEU A 147 -11.54 13.34 -4.68
N ALA A 148 -11.34 13.99 -3.53
CA ALA A 148 -12.11 15.15 -3.11
C ALA A 148 -11.67 16.42 -3.85
N ALA A 149 -10.40 16.56 -4.21
CA ALA A 149 -9.87 17.73 -4.89
C ALA A 149 -10.58 18.03 -6.22
N ASP A 150 -11.01 17.00 -6.93
CA ASP A 150 -11.71 17.12 -8.21
C ASP A 150 -13.20 17.46 -8.03
N ARG A 151 -13.75 17.33 -6.82
CA ARG A 151 -15.20 17.44 -6.55
C ARG A 151 -15.59 18.64 -5.68
N ILE A 152 -14.64 19.28 -5.00
CA ILE A 152 -14.92 20.39 -4.07
C ILE A 152 -14.23 21.67 -4.55
N PRO A 153 -14.94 22.57 -5.24
CA PRO A 153 -14.36 23.81 -5.78
C PRO A 153 -13.77 24.75 -4.71
N SER A 154 -14.18 24.61 -3.44
CA SER A 154 -13.71 25.46 -2.34
C SER A 154 -12.42 25.02 -1.68
N TRP A 155 -11.83 23.91 -2.09
CA TRP A 155 -10.55 23.39 -1.56
C TRP A 155 -9.32 24.04 -2.22
N GLY A 156 -9.51 25.16 -2.93
CA GLY A 156 -8.44 25.93 -3.56
C GLY A 156 -7.61 26.83 -2.62
N GLY A 157 -7.81 26.75 -1.31
CA GLY A 157 -7.05 27.53 -0.35
C GLY A 157 -5.59 27.09 -0.24
N ILE A 158 -4.70 28.03 0.10
CA ILE A 158 -3.25 27.81 0.25
C ILE A 158 -2.93 26.63 1.19
N MET A 159 -3.70 26.46 2.28
CA MET A 159 -3.52 25.35 3.22
C MET A 159 -3.84 23.99 2.60
N ALA A 160 -4.89 23.89 1.80
CA ALA A 160 -5.26 22.63 1.13
C ALA A 160 -4.24 22.24 0.06
N GLN A 161 -3.71 23.23 -0.67
CA GLN A 161 -2.62 22.99 -1.64
C GLN A 161 -1.32 22.56 -0.95
N SER A 162 -0.98 23.19 0.17
CA SER A 162 0.19 22.82 0.97
C SER A 162 0.08 21.40 1.51
N LEU A 163 -1.07 21.02 2.07
CA LEU A 163 -1.32 19.66 2.56
C LEU A 163 -1.23 18.64 1.42
N ARG A 164 -1.84 18.93 0.26
CA ARG A 164 -1.78 18.05 -0.91
C ARG A 164 -0.34 17.84 -1.37
N SER A 165 0.46 18.91 -1.46
CA SER A 165 1.87 18.81 -1.86
C SER A 165 2.67 17.98 -0.87
N GLN A 166 2.48 18.18 0.42
CA GLN A 166 3.15 17.39 1.46
C GLN A 166 2.72 15.91 1.43
N MET A 167 1.44 15.63 1.19
CA MET A 167 0.93 14.26 1.06
C MET A 167 1.55 13.56 -0.15
N LEU A 168 1.62 14.21 -1.32
CA LEU A 168 2.23 13.64 -2.53
C LEU A 168 3.73 13.40 -2.34
N GLU A 169 4.43 14.33 -1.69
CA GLU A 169 5.84 14.14 -1.36
C GLU A 169 6.04 12.99 -0.37
N TRP A 170 5.18 12.91 0.64
CA TRP A 170 5.21 11.80 1.58
C TRP A 170 4.96 10.46 0.89
N VAL A 171 3.96 10.35 0.01
CA VAL A 171 3.71 9.12 -0.78
C VAL A 171 4.97 8.72 -1.52
N ARG A 172 5.60 9.64 -2.25
CA ARG A 172 6.84 9.37 -2.99
C ARG A 172 7.97 8.85 -2.09
N CYS A 173 8.11 9.39 -0.89
CA CYS A 173 9.12 8.93 0.06
C CYS A 173 8.78 7.56 0.67
N ALA A 174 7.50 7.28 0.90
CA ALA A 174 7.01 5.99 1.38
C ALA A 174 7.32 4.86 0.39
N GLU A 175 7.18 5.14 -0.93
CA GLU A 175 7.51 4.16 -1.99
C GLU A 175 8.94 3.64 -1.89
N PHE A 176 9.92 4.48 -1.52
CA PHE A 176 11.31 4.04 -1.33
C PHE A 176 11.46 2.97 -0.24
N SER A 177 10.67 3.05 0.84
CA SER A 177 10.66 2.03 1.89
C SER A 177 10.03 0.73 1.38
N CYS A 178 8.97 0.83 0.59
CA CYS A 178 8.25 -0.31 0.04
C CYS A 178 9.07 -1.02 -1.04
N ASP A 179 9.81 -0.29 -1.87
CA ASP A 179 10.77 -0.88 -2.81
C ASP A 179 11.88 -1.66 -2.09
N ARG A 180 12.34 -1.18 -0.94
CA ARG A 180 13.28 -1.93 -0.10
C ARG A 180 12.65 -3.21 0.48
N ALA A 181 11.38 -3.17 0.88
CA ALA A 181 10.66 -4.37 1.31
C ALA A 181 10.53 -5.39 0.17
N ALA A 182 10.20 -4.93 -1.04
CA ALA A 182 10.20 -5.77 -2.23
C ALA A 182 11.56 -6.43 -2.48
N LEU A 183 12.65 -5.67 -2.36
CA LEU A 183 14.01 -6.18 -2.53
C LEU A 183 14.39 -7.21 -1.45
N LEU A 184 13.99 -7.00 -0.19
CA LEU A 184 14.24 -7.93 0.91
C LEU A 184 13.55 -9.29 0.68
N VAL A 185 12.37 -9.30 0.06
CA VAL A 185 11.64 -10.54 -0.26
C VAL A 185 12.12 -11.17 -1.56
N ALA A 186 12.32 -10.38 -2.61
CA ALA A 186 12.83 -10.87 -3.89
C ALA A 186 14.23 -11.48 -3.73
N GLN A 187 15.10 -10.84 -2.94
CA GLN A 187 16.52 -11.18 -2.74
C GLN A 187 17.32 -11.25 -4.07
N ASP A 188 16.74 -10.66 -5.11
CA ASP A 188 17.35 -10.43 -6.42
C ASP A 188 16.90 -9.05 -6.97
N PRO A 189 17.81 -8.09 -7.10
CA PRO A 189 17.44 -6.74 -7.60
C PRO A 189 16.91 -6.75 -9.03
N ARG A 190 17.26 -7.77 -9.84
CA ARG A 190 16.76 -7.86 -11.23
C ARG A 190 15.25 -8.07 -11.29
N VAL A 191 14.68 -8.81 -10.32
CA VAL A 191 13.22 -9.01 -10.22
C VAL A 191 12.52 -7.69 -9.97
N VAL A 192 12.98 -6.90 -8.99
CA VAL A 192 12.40 -5.59 -8.66
C VAL A 192 12.55 -4.61 -9.83
N MET A 193 13.73 -4.57 -10.47
CA MET A 193 13.96 -3.74 -11.65
C MET A 193 13.02 -4.13 -12.81
N SER A 194 12.81 -5.42 -13.04
CA SER A 194 11.89 -5.91 -14.08
C SER A 194 10.46 -5.47 -13.82
N VAL A 195 9.98 -5.54 -12.57
CA VAL A 195 8.66 -5.02 -12.16
C VAL A 195 8.54 -3.53 -12.51
N LEU A 196 9.51 -2.71 -12.08
CA LEU A 196 9.49 -1.27 -12.33
C LEU A 196 9.48 -0.95 -13.82
N MET A 197 10.27 -1.66 -14.61
CA MET A 197 10.28 -1.48 -16.08
C MET A 197 8.94 -1.85 -16.72
N LYS A 198 8.30 -2.92 -16.28
CA LYS A 198 7.00 -3.35 -16.83
C LYS A 198 5.86 -2.41 -16.44
N LEU A 199 5.94 -1.76 -15.27
CA LEU A 199 4.92 -0.83 -14.80
C LEU A 199 5.05 0.58 -15.40
N THR A 200 6.24 0.94 -15.88
CA THR A 200 6.48 2.27 -16.46
C THR A 200 6.29 2.32 -17.99
N GLY A 201 6.08 1.20 -18.65
CA GLY A 201 5.70 1.16 -20.02
C GLY A 201 6.56 0.60 -21.00
#